data_bb50ce873db4c8b1f720d96ac61baa6d
#
_entry.id   bb50ce873db4c8b1f720d96ac61baa6d
#
_cell.length_a   1.000
_cell.length_b   1.000
_cell.length_c   1.000
_cell.angle_alpha   90.00
_cell.angle_beta   90.00
_cell.angle_gamma   90.00
#
_symmetry.space_group_name_H-M   'P 1'
#
loop_
_entity.id
_entity.type
_entity.pdbx_description
1 polymer ?
#
loop_
_entity_poly.entity_id
_entity_poly.type
_entity_poly.pdbx_seq_one_letter_code
_entity_poly.pdbx_strand_id
1 'polypeptide(L)'
;LKSLNQNTTNLKNLTLPKALTEFKRLIESAIQTNGEQGKNNLIRSQKPIKLLHDVVKAELLRHGIAAERIKPILGDSAGELALAGFLKRKDQDICVVPQGIDLLSEMLTNGLLIGQNDEFGKEYTERTLSINVRSQLSSLSKNFDTMYERTFAEALNLHLRCPRMCCGEIYLIPVYEYDAQAAAKHEIRFVRSVQNVEKYVLGFEALNNRSTTTGDEYKYEKVCLLLVDFTPKQPVLYTTTNDLKRDGLLPANSPARIENLVFTEFVPTLIRVYKERFGNV
;
A
#
# COMPACT_ATOMS: atom_id res chain seq x y z
N LEU A 1 -17.23 -12.14 20.12
CA LEU A 1 -15.88 -12.49 20.63
C LEU A 1 -15.33 -13.78 20.02
N LYS A 2 -16.11 -14.90 19.93
CA LYS A 2 -15.63 -16.18 19.33
C LYS A 2 -15.39 -16.06 17.81
N SER A 3 -16.20 -15.34 17.05
CA SER A 3 -16.02 -15.12 15.62
C SER A 3 -14.83 -14.21 15.29
N LEU A 4 -14.58 -13.18 16.11
CA LEU A 4 -13.40 -12.33 16.01
C LEU A 4 -12.10 -13.13 16.23
N ASN A 5 -12.07 -14.01 17.23
CA ASN A 5 -10.88 -14.83 17.52
C ASN A 5 -10.58 -15.83 16.40
N GLN A 6 -11.59 -16.44 15.76
CA GLN A 6 -11.39 -17.34 14.63
C GLN A 6 -10.89 -16.60 13.38
N ASN A 7 -11.44 -15.42 13.08
CA ASN A 7 -10.98 -14.59 11.97
C ASN A 7 -9.55 -14.09 12.19
N THR A 8 -9.21 -13.68 13.41
CA THR A 8 -7.85 -13.24 13.77
C THR A 8 -6.83 -14.36 13.62
N THR A 9 -7.19 -15.60 14.00
CA THR A 9 -6.30 -16.77 13.87
C THR A 9 -6.08 -17.14 12.41
N ASN A 10 -7.13 -17.10 11.57
CA ASN A 10 -7.03 -17.37 10.14
C ASN A 10 -6.19 -16.29 9.42
N LEU A 11 -6.35 -15.03 9.78
CA LEU A 11 -5.60 -13.92 9.20
C LEU A 11 -4.11 -13.94 9.57
N LYS A 12 -3.75 -14.31 10.81
CA LYS A 12 -2.34 -14.45 11.20
C LYS A 12 -1.58 -15.45 10.32
N ASN A 13 -2.27 -16.40 9.70
CA ASN A 13 -1.71 -17.40 8.78
C ASN A 13 -1.65 -16.93 7.32
N LEU A 14 -2.20 -15.73 7.02
CA LEU A 14 -2.13 -15.17 5.67
C LEU A 14 -0.72 -14.62 5.43
N THR A 15 -0.12 -15.07 4.32
CA THR A 15 1.22 -14.63 3.89
C THR A 15 1.14 -13.96 2.53
N LEU A 16 2.11 -13.10 2.22
CA LEU A 16 2.15 -12.40 0.94
C LEU A 16 2.14 -13.37 -0.27
N PRO A 17 2.91 -14.49 -0.30
CA PRO A 17 2.83 -15.44 -1.40
C PRO A 17 1.45 -16.07 -1.60
N LYS A 18 0.75 -16.40 -0.50
CA LYS A 18 -0.63 -16.93 -0.57
C LYS A 18 -1.59 -15.89 -1.14
N ALA A 19 -1.48 -14.63 -0.69
CA ALA A 19 -2.30 -13.53 -1.19
C ALA A 19 -2.05 -13.25 -2.67
N LEU A 20 -0.80 -13.25 -3.14
CA LEU A 20 -0.45 -13.08 -4.55
C LEU A 20 -0.98 -14.21 -5.42
N THR A 21 -0.95 -15.46 -4.93
CA THR A 21 -1.54 -16.61 -5.64
C THR A 21 -3.05 -16.45 -5.80
N GLU A 22 -3.74 -16.03 -4.74
CA GLU A 22 -5.18 -15.80 -4.80
C GLU A 22 -5.52 -14.57 -5.65
N PHE A 23 -4.71 -13.51 -5.58
CA PHE A 23 -4.83 -12.33 -6.42
C PHE A 23 -4.79 -12.70 -7.92
N LYS A 24 -3.79 -13.49 -8.32
CA LYS A 24 -3.69 -14.04 -9.68
C LYS A 24 -4.94 -14.85 -10.05
N ARG A 25 -5.34 -15.80 -9.19
CA ARG A 25 -6.49 -16.66 -9.42
C ARG A 25 -7.77 -15.86 -9.67
N LEU A 26 -8.02 -14.82 -8.89
CA LEU A 26 -9.20 -13.95 -9.06
C LEU A 26 -9.20 -13.25 -10.41
N ILE A 27 -8.06 -12.69 -10.84
CA ILE A 27 -7.95 -12.00 -12.12
C ILE A 27 -8.14 -12.97 -13.29
N GLU A 28 -7.46 -14.12 -13.26
CA GLU A 28 -7.55 -15.11 -14.33
C GLU A 28 -8.95 -15.71 -14.45
N SER A 29 -9.60 -16.00 -13.30
CA SER A 29 -10.99 -16.45 -13.29
C SER A 29 -11.95 -15.40 -13.88
N ALA A 30 -11.74 -14.11 -13.58
CA ALA A 30 -12.56 -13.04 -14.13
C ALA A 30 -12.37 -12.89 -15.65
N ILE A 31 -11.13 -13.07 -16.16
CA ILE A 31 -10.84 -13.10 -17.58
C ILE A 31 -11.54 -14.28 -18.25
N GLN A 32 -11.38 -15.48 -17.72
CA GLN A 32 -11.96 -16.70 -18.28
C GLN A 32 -13.50 -16.66 -18.34
N THR A 33 -14.12 -16.02 -17.33
CA THR A 33 -15.60 -15.96 -17.23
C THR A 33 -16.20 -14.83 -18.07
N ASN A 34 -15.62 -13.62 -17.99
CA ASN A 34 -16.23 -12.40 -18.56
C ASN A 34 -15.22 -11.55 -19.36
N GLY A 35 -14.12 -12.15 -19.80
CA GLY A 35 -13.13 -11.49 -20.66
C GLY A 35 -12.50 -10.25 -20.03
N GLU A 36 -12.08 -9.32 -20.87
CA GLU A 36 -11.46 -8.04 -20.45
C GLU A 36 -12.39 -7.21 -19.54
N GLN A 37 -13.69 -7.22 -19.81
CA GLN A 37 -14.67 -6.52 -18.98
C GLN A 37 -14.73 -7.11 -17.57
N GLY A 38 -14.67 -8.45 -17.44
CA GLY A 38 -14.65 -9.14 -16.16
C GLY A 38 -13.43 -8.74 -15.33
N LYS A 39 -12.24 -8.71 -15.94
CA LYS A 39 -11.01 -8.23 -15.31
C LYS A 39 -11.17 -6.80 -14.80
N ASN A 40 -11.67 -5.89 -15.65
CA ASN A 40 -11.81 -4.48 -15.30
C ASN A 40 -12.83 -4.26 -14.18
N ASN A 41 -13.94 -4.99 -14.19
CA ASN A 41 -14.94 -4.94 -13.11
C ASN A 41 -14.36 -5.47 -11.78
N LEU A 42 -13.59 -6.55 -11.84
CA LEU A 42 -12.94 -7.12 -10.66
C LEU A 42 -11.94 -6.10 -10.05
N ILE A 43 -11.10 -5.47 -10.87
CA ILE A 43 -10.14 -4.45 -10.41
C ILE A 43 -10.90 -3.28 -9.74
N ARG A 44 -11.96 -2.77 -10.37
CA ARG A 44 -12.77 -1.68 -9.82
C ARG A 44 -13.50 -2.05 -8.52
N SER A 45 -13.81 -3.33 -8.32
CA SER A 45 -14.44 -3.83 -7.10
C SER A 45 -13.52 -3.80 -5.88
N GLN A 46 -12.24 -3.53 -6.06
CA GLN A 46 -11.19 -3.55 -5.04
C GLN A 46 -10.96 -4.92 -4.36
N LYS A 47 -11.68 -5.98 -4.74
CA LYS A 47 -11.51 -7.31 -4.13
C LYS A 47 -10.06 -7.82 -4.12
N PRO A 48 -9.29 -7.72 -5.22
CA PRO A 48 -7.90 -8.18 -5.22
C PRO A 48 -7.01 -7.39 -4.26
N ILE A 49 -7.18 -6.05 -4.20
CA ILE A 49 -6.33 -5.21 -3.33
C ILE A 49 -6.59 -5.46 -1.85
N LYS A 50 -7.82 -5.85 -1.46
CA LYS A 50 -8.17 -6.22 -0.08
C LYS A 50 -7.38 -7.41 0.44
N LEU A 51 -6.92 -8.32 -0.43
CA LEU A 51 -6.01 -9.39 -0.04
C LEU A 51 -4.68 -8.83 0.49
N LEU A 52 -4.18 -7.76 -0.11
CA LEU A 52 -2.95 -7.10 0.36
C LEU A 52 -3.21 -6.32 1.66
N HIS A 53 -4.38 -5.69 1.82
CA HIS A 53 -4.79 -5.09 3.10
C HIS A 53 -4.75 -6.12 4.22
N ASP A 54 -5.31 -7.31 3.98
CA ASP A 54 -5.34 -8.38 4.98
C ASP A 54 -3.94 -8.94 5.30
N VAL A 55 -3.04 -9.00 4.31
CA VAL A 55 -1.63 -9.35 4.55
C VAL A 55 -0.95 -8.34 5.46
N VAL A 56 -1.15 -7.04 5.22
CA VAL A 56 -0.58 -5.98 6.07
C VAL A 56 -1.14 -6.03 7.48
N LYS A 57 -2.46 -6.21 7.63
CA LYS A 57 -3.10 -6.38 8.94
C LYS A 57 -2.57 -7.63 9.67
N ALA A 58 -2.37 -8.74 8.95
CA ALA A 58 -1.77 -9.95 9.50
C ALA A 58 -0.33 -9.70 9.98
N GLU A 59 0.45 -8.91 9.24
CA GLU A 59 1.82 -8.56 9.62
C GLU A 59 1.84 -7.66 10.88
N LEU A 60 0.96 -6.66 10.93
CA LEU A 60 0.79 -5.82 12.12
C LEU A 60 0.47 -6.66 13.37
N LEU A 61 -0.44 -7.64 13.25
CA LEU A 61 -0.76 -8.57 14.33
C LEU A 61 0.43 -9.43 14.75
N ARG A 62 1.23 -9.93 13.79
CA ARG A 62 2.44 -10.71 14.07
C ARG A 62 3.49 -9.89 14.83
N HIS A 63 3.54 -8.59 14.59
CA HIS A 63 4.41 -7.64 15.29
C HIS A 63 3.80 -7.08 16.58
N GLY A 64 2.72 -7.67 17.08
CA GLY A 64 2.17 -7.37 18.41
C GLY A 64 1.18 -6.21 18.47
N ILE A 65 0.75 -5.66 17.32
CA ILE A 65 -0.31 -4.66 17.32
C ILE A 65 -1.64 -5.32 17.69
N ALA A 66 -2.34 -4.75 18.67
CA ALA A 66 -3.62 -5.25 19.12
C ALA A 66 -4.70 -5.07 18.01
N ALA A 67 -5.52 -6.10 17.80
CA ALA A 67 -6.48 -6.15 16.70
C ALA A 67 -7.50 -4.99 16.71
N GLU A 68 -7.92 -4.56 17.89
CA GLU A 68 -8.87 -3.45 18.10
C GLU A 68 -8.31 -2.09 17.66
N ARG A 69 -6.99 -1.98 17.56
CA ARG A 69 -6.30 -0.76 17.11
C ARG A 69 -6.17 -0.69 15.59
N ILE A 70 -6.35 -1.79 14.88
CA ILE A 70 -6.26 -1.84 13.42
C ILE A 70 -7.62 -1.46 12.83
N LYS A 71 -7.64 -0.43 11.99
CA LYS A 71 -8.84 0.04 11.27
C LYS A 71 -8.61 -0.02 9.75
N PRO A 72 -9.60 -0.43 8.94
CA PRO A 72 -10.84 -1.10 9.35
C PRO A 72 -10.59 -2.37 10.17
N ILE A 73 -11.57 -2.72 11.00
CA ILE A 73 -11.50 -3.95 11.82
C ILE A 73 -11.32 -5.16 10.88
N LEU A 74 -10.61 -6.18 11.35
CA LEU A 74 -10.34 -7.39 10.58
C LEU A 74 -11.63 -8.04 10.08
N GLY A 75 -11.64 -8.33 8.77
CA GLY A 75 -12.79 -8.92 8.09
C GLY A 75 -13.89 -7.92 7.73
N ASP A 76 -13.75 -6.65 8.12
CA ASP A 76 -14.62 -5.56 7.70
C ASP A 76 -13.93 -4.69 6.66
N SER A 77 -14.69 -4.24 5.68
CA SER A 77 -14.26 -3.27 4.67
C SER A 77 -14.86 -1.87 4.90
N ALA A 78 -15.78 -1.76 5.85
CA ALA A 78 -16.32 -0.50 6.29
C ALA A 78 -15.54 0.01 7.51
N GLY A 79 -15.30 1.33 7.57
CA GLY A 79 -14.61 1.95 8.71
C GLY A 79 -13.19 2.37 8.43
N GLU A 80 -12.85 2.66 7.17
CA GLU A 80 -11.69 3.46 6.83
C GLU A 80 -11.77 4.81 7.54
N LEU A 81 -10.64 5.27 8.09
CA LEU A 81 -10.62 6.55 8.79
C LEU A 81 -10.36 7.69 7.79
N ALA A 82 -11.30 8.63 7.74
CA ALA A 82 -11.18 9.85 6.93
C ALA A 82 -10.34 10.90 7.65
N LEU A 83 -9.02 10.81 7.57
CA LEU A 83 -8.11 11.72 8.24
C LEU A 83 -8.03 13.06 7.51
N ALA A 84 -8.12 14.15 8.26
CA ALA A 84 -7.93 15.49 7.74
C ALA A 84 -6.44 15.79 7.54
N GLY A 85 -6.06 16.16 6.33
CA GLY A 85 -4.73 16.66 6.01
C GLY A 85 -4.73 18.17 5.79
N PHE A 86 -3.68 18.69 5.15
CA PHE A 86 -3.56 20.09 4.78
C PHE A 86 -4.43 20.46 3.56
N LEU A 87 -4.49 19.59 2.55
CA LEU A 87 -5.23 19.82 1.31
C LEU A 87 -6.66 19.29 1.37
N LYS A 88 -6.85 18.10 1.93
CA LYS A 88 -8.15 17.41 1.92
C LYS A 88 -8.24 16.37 3.02
N ARG A 89 -9.47 15.97 3.35
CA ARG A 89 -9.73 14.70 4.04
C ARG A 89 -9.54 13.56 3.09
N LYS A 90 -9.04 12.46 3.61
CA LYS A 90 -8.87 11.24 2.82
C LYS A 90 -9.05 10.00 3.68
N ASP A 91 -9.83 9.06 3.16
CA ASP A 91 -9.93 7.72 3.71
C ASP A 91 -8.56 7.02 3.59
N GLN A 92 -8.14 6.40 4.70
CA GLN A 92 -6.89 5.66 4.79
C GLN A 92 -7.19 4.17 4.77
N ASP A 93 -6.49 3.43 3.89
CA ASP A 93 -6.75 2.01 3.67
C ASP A 93 -6.56 1.16 4.94
N ILE A 94 -5.50 1.46 5.72
CA ILE A 94 -5.22 0.80 7.00
C ILE A 94 -4.66 1.83 7.98
N CYS A 95 -5.24 1.88 9.17
CA CYS A 95 -4.73 2.68 10.28
C CYS A 95 -4.44 1.82 11.50
N VAL A 96 -3.38 2.17 12.24
CA VAL A 96 -3.20 1.75 13.63
C VAL A 96 -3.47 2.98 14.51
N VAL A 97 -4.60 2.96 15.21
CA VAL A 97 -5.02 4.09 16.04
C VAL A 97 -4.24 4.15 17.36
N PRO A 98 -3.99 5.34 17.92
CA PRO A 98 -3.31 5.48 19.21
C PRO A 98 -4.13 4.87 20.36
N GLN A 99 -3.46 4.51 21.44
CA GLN A 99 -4.10 4.04 22.67
C GLN A 99 -4.02 5.14 23.73
N GLY A 100 -5.11 5.33 24.47
CA GLY A 100 -5.15 6.29 25.58
C GLY A 100 -5.13 7.76 25.13
N ILE A 101 -5.46 8.03 23.87
CA ILE A 101 -5.64 9.39 23.33
C ILE A 101 -7.10 9.60 23.04
N ASP A 102 -7.68 10.61 23.67
CA ASP A 102 -9.08 10.96 23.47
C ASP A 102 -9.31 11.66 22.12
N LEU A 103 -10.48 11.45 21.53
CA LEU A 103 -10.93 12.19 20.38
C LEU A 103 -11.33 13.60 20.80
N LEU A 104 -10.54 14.59 20.41
CA LEU A 104 -10.80 16.00 20.68
C LEU A 104 -11.05 16.73 19.36
N SER A 105 -12.33 16.89 19.07
CA SER A 105 -12.75 17.64 17.87
C SER A 105 -12.18 19.05 17.89
N GLU A 106 -11.64 19.49 16.76
CA GLU A 106 -11.05 20.83 16.62
C GLU A 106 -11.39 21.48 15.27
N MET A 107 -11.42 22.81 15.25
CA MET A 107 -11.53 23.56 14.00
C MET A 107 -10.16 23.66 13.33
N LEU A 108 -10.09 23.34 12.03
CA LEU A 108 -8.87 23.44 11.25
C LEU A 108 -8.52 24.91 11.02
N THR A 109 -7.26 25.28 11.36
CA THR A 109 -6.79 26.67 11.36
C THR A 109 -5.89 26.99 10.19
N ASN A 110 -5.51 26.01 9.37
CA ASN A 110 -4.63 26.19 8.23
C ASN A 110 -4.97 25.25 7.06
N GLY A 111 -4.34 25.46 5.92
CA GLY A 111 -4.54 24.67 4.71
C GLY A 111 -5.86 24.96 4.01
N LEU A 112 -6.21 24.13 3.04
CA LEU A 112 -7.45 24.27 2.26
C LEU A 112 -8.72 23.86 3.03
N LEU A 113 -8.56 23.21 4.18
CA LEU A 113 -9.66 22.78 5.04
C LEU A 113 -9.93 23.79 6.20
N ILE A 114 -9.32 24.98 6.16
CA ILE A 114 -9.51 26.02 7.20
C ILE A 114 -11.00 26.26 7.48
N GLY A 115 -11.39 26.33 8.75
CA GLY A 115 -12.78 26.52 9.19
C GLY A 115 -13.64 25.28 9.17
N GLN A 116 -13.15 24.13 8.74
CA GLN A 116 -13.85 22.83 8.85
C GLN A 116 -13.53 22.17 10.20
N ASN A 117 -14.50 21.41 10.70
CA ASN A 117 -14.32 20.65 11.94
C ASN A 117 -13.59 19.35 11.66
N ASP A 118 -12.54 19.03 12.44
CA ASP A 118 -11.89 17.70 12.46
C ASP A 118 -12.36 16.93 13.70
N GLU A 119 -13.06 15.83 13.49
CA GLU A 119 -13.65 15.01 14.57
C GLU A 119 -12.59 14.26 15.39
N PHE A 120 -11.44 13.97 14.79
CA PHE A 120 -10.35 13.24 15.45
C PHE A 120 -9.41 14.17 16.23
N GLY A 121 -9.23 15.39 15.76
CA GLY A 121 -8.22 16.32 16.26
C GLY A 121 -6.79 15.96 15.85
N LYS A 122 -5.90 16.97 15.96
CA LYS A 122 -4.53 16.86 15.48
C LYS A 122 -3.72 15.79 16.21
N GLU A 123 -3.83 15.71 17.54
CA GLU A 123 -3.03 14.79 18.34
C GLU A 123 -3.36 13.33 18.01
N TYR A 124 -4.64 12.99 17.94
CA TYR A 124 -5.07 11.65 17.56
C TYR A 124 -4.64 11.30 16.14
N THR A 125 -4.84 12.23 15.19
CA THR A 125 -4.44 12.04 13.78
C THR A 125 -2.93 11.87 13.67
N GLU A 126 -2.12 12.70 14.32
CA GLU A 126 -0.66 12.63 14.24
C GLU A 126 -0.09 11.34 14.84
N ARG A 127 -0.74 10.80 15.87
CA ARG A 127 -0.37 9.51 16.49
C ARG A 127 -1.03 8.30 15.82
N THR A 128 -1.79 8.49 14.78
CA THR A 128 -2.29 7.39 13.95
C THR A 128 -1.20 6.99 12.95
N LEU A 129 -0.81 5.70 12.92
CA LEU A 129 0.02 5.17 11.85
C LEU A 129 -0.90 4.86 10.66
N SER A 130 -0.64 5.43 9.50
CA SER A 130 -1.43 5.23 8.28
C SER A 130 -0.65 4.44 7.24
N ILE A 131 -1.31 3.47 6.60
CA ILE A 131 -0.74 2.67 5.51
C ILE A 131 -1.72 2.66 4.35
N ASN A 132 -1.28 3.12 3.19
CA ASN A 132 -2.02 3.00 1.94
C ASN A 132 -1.51 1.81 1.13
N VAL A 133 -2.42 1.12 0.45
CA VAL A 133 -2.11 -0.07 -0.35
C VAL A 133 -2.74 0.07 -1.73
N ARG A 134 -1.92 0.03 -2.77
CA ARG A 134 -2.35 0.26 -4.14
C ARG A 134 -1.84 -0.79 -5.09
N SER A 135 -2.49 -0.87 -6.24
CA SER A 135 -2.01 -1.66 -7.37
C SER A 135 -2.27 -0.93 -8.68
N GLN A 136 -1.33 -1.05 -9.60
CA GLN A 136 -1.49 -0.63 -11.00
C GLN A 136 -1.30 -1.87 -11.86
N LEU A 137 -2.37 -2.38 -12.48
CA LEU A 137 -2.38 -3.66 -13.18
C LEU A 137 -2.40 -3.53 -14.70
N SER A 138 -2.51 -2.31 -15.21
CA SER A 138 -2.53 -2.02 -16.62
C SER A 138 -2.05 -0.61 -16.91
N SER A 139 -1.62 -0.38 -18.15
CA SER A 139 -1.15 0.94 -18.64
C SER A 139 -0.02 1.53 -17.80
N LEU A 140 0.89 0.70 -17.29
CA LEU A 140 1.96 1.08 -16.38
C LEU A 140 2.82 2.21 -16.94
N SER A 141 3.29 2.06 -18.18
CA SER A 141 4.17 3.05 -18.81
C SER A 141 3.55 4.44 -18.98
N LYS A 142 2.21 4.50 -19.13
CA LYS A 142 1.48 5.75 -19.32
C LYS A 142 1.10 6.45 -18.02
N ASN A 143 0.96 5.71 -16.93
CA ASN A 143 0.40 6.21 -15.70
C ASN A 143 1.45 6.47 -14.61
N PHE A 144 2.74 6.27 -14.89
CA PHE A 144 3.80 6.45 -13.88
C PHE A 144 3.77 7.86 -13.28
N ASP A 145 3.77 8.90 -14.12
CA ASP A 145 3.86 10.27 -13.63
C ASP A 145 2.64 10.64 -12.77
N THR A 146 1.42 10.34 -13.25
CA THR A 146 0.20 10.57 -12.47
C THR A 146 0.19 9.80 -11.14
N MET A 147 0.64 8.56 -11.16
CA MET A 147 0.75 7.72 -9.97
C MET A 147 1.75 8.32 -8.98
N TYR A 148 2.93 8.70 -9.45
CA TYR A 148 4.01 9.24 -8.65
C TYR A 148 3.61 10.59 -8.02
N GLU A 149 3.07 11.52 -8.81
CA GLU A 149 2.55 12.80 -8.34
C GLU A 149 1.46 12.62 -7.27
N ARG A 150 0.56 11.66 -7.47
CA ARG A 150 -0.47 11.36 -6.50
C ARG A 150 0.11 10.82 -5.19
N THR A 151 1.06 9.89 -5.26
CA THR A 151 1.72 9.33 -4.09
C THR A 151 2.46 10.41 -3.31
N PHE A 152 3.21 11.26 -4.02
CA PHE A 152 3.87 12.44 -3.47
C PHE A 152 2.89 13.38 -2.73
N ALA A 153 1.79 13.76 -3.39
CA ALA A 153 0.81 14.68 -2.83
C ALA A 153 0.08 14.12 -1.60
N GLU A 154 -0.07 12.81 -1.49
CA GLU A 154 -0.74 12.19 -0.35
C GLU A 154 0.10 12.17 0.91
N ALA A 155 1.40 11.88 0.82
CA ALA A 155 2.32 12.04 1.94
C ALA A 155 2.35 13.50 2.41
N LEU A 156 2.52 14.43 1.46
CA LEU A 156 2.55 15.87 1.71
C LEU A 156 1.27 16.34 2.42
N ASN A 157 0.09 15.87 1.98
CA ASN A 157 -1.20 16.24 2.58
C ASN A 157 -1.28 15.94 4.08
N LEU A 158 -0.77 14.78 4.50
CA LEU A 158 -0.79 14.39 5.91
C LEU A 158 0.32 15.06 6.71
N HIS A 159 1.53 15.08 6.19
CA HIS A 159 2.71 15.58 6.91
C HIS A 159 2.74 17.10 7.07
N LEU A 160 2.15 17.88 6.15
CA LEU A 160 2.02 19.34 6.33
C LEU A 160 1.14 19.70 7.52
N ARG A 161 0.17 18.87 7.88
CA ARG A 161 -0.65 19.07 9.07
C ARG A 161 -0.09 18.38 10.30
N CYS A 162 0.35 17.15 10.14
CA CYS A 162 0.80 16.23 11.19
C CYS A 162 2.25 15.79 10.93
N PRO A 163 3.25 16.66 11.20
CA PRO A 163 4.63 16.41 10.78
C PRO A 163 5.27 15.15 11.38
N ARG A 164 4.80 14.71 12.57
CA ARG A 164 5.30 13.51 13.24
C ARG A 164 4.53 12.24 12.86
N MET A 165 3.48 12.34 12.06
CA MET A 165 2.69 11.18 11.65
C MET A 165 3.59 10.15 10.95
N CYS A 166 3.32 8.86 11.20
CA CYS A 166 4.02 7.76 10.54
C CYS A 166 3.16 7.24 9.39
N CYS A 167 3.66 7.36 8.15
CA CYS A 167 2.95 6.98 6.94
C CYS A 167 3.72 5.91 6.16
N GLY A 168 3.01 4.87 5.71
CA GLY A 168 3.52 3.81 4.84
C GLY A 168 2.75 3.75 3.52
N GLU A 169 3.43 3.33 2.45
CA GLU A 169 2.82 3.12 1.14
C GLU A 169 3.23 1.77 0.59
N ILE A 170 2.28 0.96 0.15
CA ILE A 170 2.54 -0.28 -0.59
C ILE A 170 1.99 -0.14 -2.00
N TYR A 171 2.80 -0.47 -2.98
CA TYR A 171 2.41 -0.44 -4.38
C TYR A 171 2.72 -1.75 -5.08
N LEU A 172 1.70 -2.40 -5.66
CA LEU A 172 1.86 -3.62 -6.47
C LEU A 172 1.86 -3.27 -7.95
N ILE A 173 2.89 -3.74 -8.64
CA ILE A 173 3.08 -3.58 -10.08
C ILE A 173 3.46 -4.94 -10.68
N PRO A 174 2.72 -5.45 -11.66
CA PRO A 174 3.12 -6.63 -12.41
C PRO A 174 4.25 -6.28 -13.39
N VAL A 175 5.25 -7.14 -13.50
CA VAL A 175 6.33 -6.98 -14.51
C VAL A 175 5.89 -7.36 -15.93
N TYR A 176 4.78 -8.10 -16.05
CA TYR A 176 4.07 -8.38 -17.30
C TYR A 176 2.58 -8.11 -17.11
N GLU A 177 1.97 -7.35 -18.04
CA GLU A 177 0.53 -7.07 -18.03
C GLU A 177 -0.26 -8.20 -18.69
N TYR A 178 -1.48 -8.44 -18.23
CA TYR A 178 -2.43 -9.29 -18.97
C TYR A 178 -2.78 -8.63 -20.30
N ASP A 179 -2.62 -9.36 -21.41
CA ASP A 179 -2.94 -8.89 -22.75
C ASP A 179 -4.45 -8.63 -22.87
N ALA A 180 -4.82 -7.37 -23.12
CA ALA A 180 -6.23 -6.97 -23.23
C ALA A 180 -6.95 -7.63 -24.43
N GLN A 181 -6.24 -7.85 -25.55
CA GLN A 181 -6.83 -8.48 -26.73
C GLN A 181 -7.07 -9.98 -26.51
N ALA A 182 -6.16 -10.65 -25.83
CA ALA A 182 -6.35 -12.04 -25.44
C ALA A 182 -7.46 -12.16 -24.38
N ALA A 183 -7.44 -11.28 -23.38
CA ALA A 183 -8.47 -11.25 -22.34
C ALA A 183 -9.88 -11.02 -22.93
N ALA A 184 -10.03 -10.17 -23.97
CA ALA A 184 -11.31 -9.99 -24.66
C ALA A 184 -11.82 -11.28 -25.31
N LYS A 185 -10.93 -12.24 -25.61
CA LYS A 185 -11.25 -13.58 -26.11
C LYS A 185 -11.31 -14.65 -25.02
N HIS A 186 -11.33 -14.24 -23.75
CA HIS A 186 -11.28 -15.13 -22.57
C HIS A 186 -9.99 -15.96 -22.46
N GLU A 187 -8.91 -15.51 -23.12
CA GLU A 187 -7.60 -16.15 -23.08
C GLU A 187 -6.67 -15.43 -22.11
N ILE A 188 -5.83 -16.21 -21.43
CA ILE A 188 -4.80 -15.67 -20.55
C ILE A 188 -3.50 -15.62 -21.34
N ARG A 189 -3.05 -14.40 -21.64
CA ARG A 189 -1.73 -14.10 -22.19
C ARG A 189 -1.17 -12.89 -21.50
N PHE A 190 0.15 -12.77 -21.59
CA PHE A 190 0.88 -11.65 -21.01
C PHE A 190 1.67 -10.90 -22.08
N VAL A 191 1.76 -9.60 -21.92
CA VAL A 191 2.62 -8.72 -22.70
C VAL A 191 3.68 -8.11 -21.78
N ARG A 192 4.89 -7.93 -22.31
CA ARG A 192 5.94 -7.24 -21.55
C ARG A 192 5.54 -5.76 -21.42
N SER A 193 5.11 -5.40 -20.23
CA SER A 193 4.56 -4.08 -19.98
C SER A 193 5.55 -3.11 -19.40
N VAL A 194 6.52 -3.63 -18.64
CA VAL A 194 7.43 -2.77 -17.90
C VAL A 194 8.71 -2.60 -18.70
N GLN A 195 8.67 -1.67 -19.62
CA GLN A 195 9.88 -1.21 -20.30
C GLN A 195 10.79 -0.39 -19.35
N ASN A 196 10.34 -0.11 -18.11
CA ASN A 196 11.05 0.81 -17.23
C ASN A 196 10.86 0.48 -15.73
N VAL A 197 11.17 -0.77 -15.31
CA VAL A 197 11.22 -1.16 -13.89
C VAL A 197 12.13 -0.22 -13.09
N GLU A 198 13.24 0.20 -13.71
CA GLU A 198 14.21 1.13 -13.10
C GLU A 198 13.55 2.43 -12.65
N LYS A 199 12.71 3.05 -13.51
CA LYS A 199 12.01 4.30 -13.19
C LYS A 199 11.09 4.11 -11.96
N TYR A 200 10.42 2.96 -11.85
CA TYR A 200 9.58 2.65 -10.69
C TYR A 200 10.40 2.47 -9.42
N VAL A 201 11.47 1.69 -9.47
CA VAL A 201 12.33 1.49 -8.28
C VAL A 201 12.92 2.81 -7.82
N LEU A 202 13.54 3.58 -8.70
CA LEU A 202 14.14 4.89 -8.37
C LEU A 202 13.09 5.89 -7.87
N GLY A 203 11.92 5.94 -8.50
CA GLY A 203 10.84 6.82 -8.06
C GLY A 203 10.36 6.52 -6.64
N PHE A 204 10.13 5.24 -6.33
CA PHE A 204 9.71 4.85 -4.98
C PHE A 204 10.84 4.92 -3.94
N GLU A 205 12.09 4.70 -4.32
CA GLU A 205 13.24 4.98 -3.45
C GLU A 205 13.31 6.46 -3.05
N ALA A 206 13.02 7.38 -3.97
CA ALA A 206 13.03 8.81 -3.71
C ALA A 206 11.94 9.25 -2.72
N LEU A 207 10.83 8.51 -2.62
CA LEU A 207 9.75 8.74 -1.67
C LEU A 207 9.90 7.97 -0.35
N ASN A 208 10.93 7.15 -0.21
CA ASN A 208 11.12 6.25 0.92
C ASN A 208 12.02 6.87 2.01
N ASN A 209 11.97 6.28 3.22
CA ASN A 209 12.88 6.58 4.33
C ASN A 209 12.87 8.04 4.77
N ARG A 210 11.69 8.59 5.04
CA ARG A 210 11.56 9.91 5.66
C ARG A 210 12.28 9.94 7.01
N SER A 211 13.31 10.78 7.12
CA SER A 211 14.17 10.86 8.30
C SER A 211 13.94 12.12 9.14
N THR A 212 13.41 13.18 8.52
CA THR A 212 13.16 14.46 9.17
C THR A 212 11.67 14.83 9.12
N THR A 213 11.21 15.56 10.11
CA THR A 213 9.82 16.05 10.14
C THR A 213 9.62 17.35 9.37
N THR A 214 10.71 17.94 8.86
CA THR A 214 10.71 19.20 8.09
C THR A 214 11.59 19.03 6.86
N GLY A 215 11.09 19.41 5.70
CA GLY A 215 11.79 19.35 4.41
C GLY A 215 11.58 18.04 3.62
N ASP A 216 11.11 16.98 4.29
CA ASP A 216 10.84 15.67 3.70
C ASP A 216 9.34 15.28 3.79
N GLU A 217 8.43 16.26 3.83
CA GLU A 217 6.99 16.02 4.01
C GLU A 217 6.37 15.18 2.89
N TYR A 218 6.99 15.16 1.72
CA TYR A 218 6.56 14.37 0.56
C TYR A 218 6.97 12.90 0.62
N LYS A 219 7.85 12.52 1.55
CA LYS A 219 8.30 11.14 1.74
C LYS A 219 7.42 10.39 2.73
N TYR A 220 7.48 9.09 2.63
CA TYR A 220 6.94 8.13 3.59
C TYR A 220 8.04 7.61 4.51
N GLU A 221 7.69 7.25 5.71
CA GLU A 221 8.61 6.56 6.63
C GLU A 221 9.07 5.22 6.06
N LYS A 222 8.16 4.54 5.35
CA LYS A 222 8.51 3.34 4.58
C LYS A 222 7.62 3.18 3.36
N VAL A 223 8.25 2.89 2.23
CA VAL A 223 7.59 2.46 0.99
C VAL A 223 7.92 1.00 0.72
N CYS A 224 6.94 0.25 0.24
CA CYS A 224 7.11 -1.10 -0.28
C CYS A 224 6.66 -1.17 -1.74
N LEU A 225 7.53 -1.66 -2.62
CA LEU A 225 7.20 -1.89 -4.03
C LEU A 225 7.18 -3.40 -4.30
N LEU A 226 6.00 -3.93 -4.57
CA LEU A 226 5.79 -5.32 -4.93
C LEU A 226 5.88 -5.46 -6.46
N LEU A 227 7.06 -5.80 -6.97
CA LEU A 227 7.25 -6.17 -8.37
C LEU A 227 6.96 -7.66 -8.54
N VAL A 228 5.87 -8.00 -9.24
CA VAL A 228 5.36 -9.36 -9.30
C VAL A 228 5.29 -9.85 -10.75
N ASP A 229 5.87 -11.02 -11.00
CA ASP A 229 5.61 -11.78 -12.22
C ASP A 229 4.44 -12.74 -12.00
N PHE A 230 3.33 -12.49 -12.72
CA PHE A 230 2.16 -13.36 -12.71
C PHE A 230 2.15 -14.40 -13.84
N THR A 231 3.21 -14.47 -14.66
CA THR A 231 3.24 -15.43 -15.78
C THR A 231 3.36 -16.89 -15.30
N PRO A 232 4.20 -17.24 -14.30
CA PRO A 232 4.30 -18.62 -13.85
C PRO A 232 3.08 -19.02 -13.00
N LYS A 233 2.87 -20.34 -12.84
CA LYS A 233 1.75 -20.89 -12.04
C LYS A 233 1.73 -20.31 -10.63
N GLN A 234 2.89 -20.22 -9.99
CA GLN A 234 3.08 -19.52 -8.72
C GLN A 234 3.67 -18.14 -9.04
N PRO A 235 3.02 -17.03 -8.64
CA PRO A 235 3.58 -15.70 -8.84
C PRO A 235 4.97 -15.57 -8.22
N VAL A 236 5.87 -14.90 -8.91
CA VAL A 236 7.22 -14.60 -8.42
C VAL A 236 7.27 -13.15 -7.98
N LEU A 237 7.64 -12.93 -6.72
CA LEU A 237 7.91 -11.61 -6.17
C LEU A 237 9.40 -11.33 -6.22
N TYR A 238 9.80 -10.24 -6.88
CA TYR A 238 11.19 -9.80 -6.92
C TYR A 238 11.55 -9.08 -5.62
N THR A 239 12.58 -9.59 -4.95
CA THR A 239 13.08 -9.03 -3.69
C THR A 239 14.56 -8.65 -3.74
N THR A 240 15.25 -8.98 -4.82
CA THR A 240 16.66 -8.64 -5.02
C THR A 240 16.89 -7.94 -6.34
N THR A 241 17.79 -6.97 -6.34
CA THR A 241 18.24 -6.26 -7.56
C THR A 241 18.92 -7.22 -8.55
N ASN A 242 19.61 -8.24 -8.03
CA ASN A 242 20.28 -9.23 -8.87
C ASN A 242 19.29 -10.08 -9.67
N ASP A 243 18.15 -10.47 -9.09
CA ASP A 243 17.11 -11.20 -9.81
C ASP A 243 16.51 -10.34 -10.92
N LEU A 244 16.22 -9.07 -10.66
CA LEU A 244 15.74 -8.12 -11.66
C LEU A 244 16.74 -7.95 -12.83
N LYS A 245 18.05 -7.88 -12.53
CA LYS A 245 19.10 -7.80 -13.56
C LYS A 245 19.24 -9.08 -14.35
N ARG A 246 19.23 -10.23 -13.68
CA ARG A 246 19.30 -11.56 -14.32
C ARG A 246 18.15 -11.76 -15.31
N ASP A 247 16.95 -11.36 -14.96
CA ASP A 247 15.75 -11.54 -15.77
C ASP A 247 15.55 -10.39 -16.79
N GLY A 248 16.55 -9.48 -16.92
CA GLY A 248 16.57 -8.39 -17.89
C GLY A 248 15.53 -7.30 -17.63
N LEU A 249 15.06 -7.18 -16.39
CA LEU A 249 14.13 -6.15 -15.94
C LEU A 249 14.84 -4.86 -15.51
N LEU A 250 16.11 -4.96 -15.14
CA LEU A 250 16.99 -3.82 -14.88
C LEU A 250 18.26 -3.91 -15.74
N PRO A 251 18.81 -2.77 -16.21
CA PRO A 251 20.13 -2.72 -16.80
C PRO A 251 21.20 -3.19 -15.82
N ALA A 252 22.27 -3.81 -16.32
CA ALA A 252 23.38 -4.30 -15.48
C ALA A 252 24.03 -3.19 -14.64
N ASN A 253 24.10 -1.98 -15.19
CA ASN A 253 24.68 -0.79 -14.55
C ASN A 253 23.65 0.05 -13.78
N SER A 254 22.39 -0.39 -13.65
CA SER A 254 21.35 0.35 -12.91
C SER A 254 21.77 0.61 -11.47
N PRO A 255 21.58 1.85 -10.96
CA PRO A 255 21.78 2.20 -9.55
C PRO A 255 20.62 1.77 -8.65
N ALA A 256 19.46 1.42 -9.21
CA ALA A 256 18.25 1.06 -8.48
C ALA A 256 18.49 -0.12 -7.52
N ARG A 257 17.86 -0.07 -6.33
CA ARG A 257 17.98 -1.07 -5.26
C ARG A 257 16.60 -1.46 -4.73
N ILE A 258 16.04 -2.58 -5.23
CA ILE A 258 14.73 -3.07 -4.76
C ILE A 258 14.76 -3.49 -3.29
N GLU A 259 15.91 -3.88 -2.76
CA GLU A 259 16.09 -4.30 -1.37
C GLU A 259 15.63 -3.24 -0.36
N ASN A 260 15.68 -1.95 -0.74
CA ASN A 260 15.19 -0.84 0.08
C ASN A 260 13.66 -0.77 0.16
N LEU A 261 12.96 -1.50 -0.72
CA LEU A 261 11.51 -1.42 -0.92
C LEU A 261 10.80 -2.76 -0.66
N VAL A 262 11.46 -3.73 -0.01
CA VAL A 262 10.90 -5.07 0.22
C VAL A 262 9.89 -5.09 1.37
N PHE A 263 8.92 -6.00 1.27
CA PHE A 263 7.82 -6.15 2.23
C PHE A 263 8.28 -6.58 3.62
N THR A 264 9.32 -7.41 3.72
CA THR A 264 9.84 -7.92 5.00
C THR A 264 10.28 -6.81 5.97
N GLU A 265 10.77 -5.69 5.45
CA GLU A 265 11.21 -4.54 6.22
C GLU A 265 10.12 -3.48 6.43
N PHE A 266 8.96 -3.64 5.79
CA PHE A 266 7.94 -2.61 5.75
C PHE A 266 7.29 -2.35 7.11
N VAL A 267 6.61 -3.33 7.67
CA VAL A 267 5.92 -3.20 8.97
C VAL A 267 6.92 -3.01 10.12
N PRO A 268 8.03 -3.79 10.23
CA PRO A 268 9.03 -3.56 11.27
C PRO A 268 9.57 -2.14 11.31
N THR A 269 9.88 -1.56 10.14
CA THR A 269 10.39 -0.18 10.05
C THR A 269 9.35 0.83 10.52
N LEU A 270 8.10 0.72 10.06
CA LEU A 270 7.02 1.62 10.49
C LEU A 270 6.79 1.58 12.00
N ILE A 271 6.77 0.39 12.60
CA ILE A 271 6.61 0.23 14.05
C ILE A 271 7.80 0.83 14.80
N ARG A 272 9.02 0.63 14.33
CA ARG A 272 10.22 1.22 14.92
C ARG A 272 10.17 2.75 14.91
N VAL A 273 9.88 3.35 13.75
CA VAL A 273 9.77 4.81 13.61
C VAL A 273 8.64 5.38 14.48
N TYR A 274 7.51 4.68 14.54
CA TYR A 274 6.40 5.08 15.40
C TYR A 274 6.82 5.10 16.87
N LYS A 275 7.52 4.05 17.35
CA LYS A 275 8.02 3.97 18.73
C LYS A 275 9.04 5.06 19.06
N GLU A 276 9.91 5.38 18.12
CA GLU A 276 10.90 6.46 18.28
C GLU A 276 10.23 7.82 18.48
N ARG A 277 9.07 8.04 17.82
CA ARG A 277 8.34 9.33 17.88
C ARG A 277 7.37 9.44 19.05
N PHE A 278 6.72 8.37 19.43
CA PHE A 278 5.56 8.39 20.32
C PHE A 278 5.68 7.44 21.53
N GLY A 279 6.75 6.67 21.64
CA GLY A 279 6.88 5.63 22.65
C GLY A 279 6.24 4.31 22.22
N ASN A 280 5.71 3.53 23.15
CA ASN A 280 5.12 2.23 22.83
C ASN A 280 3.93 2.33 21.87
N VAL A 281 3.90 1.37 20.95
CA VAL A 281 2.79 1.22 20.01
C VAL A 281 1.59 0.63 20.68
#